data_52102de8df1fa41628b75e8a601681bf
#
_entry.id   52102de8df1fa41628b75e8a601681bf
#
_cell.length_a   1.000
_cell.length_b   1.000
_cell.length_c   1.000
_cell.angle_alpha   90.00
_cell.angle_beta   90.00
_cell.angle_gamma   90.00
#
_symmetry.space_group_name_H-M   'P 1'
#
loop_
_entity.id
_entity.type
_entity.pdbx_description
1 polymer ?
#
loop_
_entity_poly.entity_id
_entity_poly.type
_entity_poly.pdbx_seq_one_letter_code
_entity_poly.pdbx_strand_id
1 'polypeptide(L)'
;MNPFRAAILLSSFIILHSSFAAEPPKVTVSNLRRVFHNGEHNAFTDLCRFRGQLYLTFRSCPDGHMVHPTSSVIILRSSDEGANWKQVHRFSVKERDTRDPHFLVFNDRLFVYTGTWWSGATTLPRADYDLNKHLGYAVFSDDGKKWSEPAMLEGTFGHYIWRAAAFGGKAYLCGRRKPGFEIGPKGEGSKVQSLMLESDDGLIWRKRAYFNETNGDETAFLFEPDGRLLAIGRHGGGKEAFLIRSKPPYTEWDRRQLDRPIGGPLVVKWGDHVIVGGRKTTKGKGSKTSLYWLVGDQLQEFAEFPSGGDNSYPGFIELSPTRALVSYYSSHETDEAGNPITAIYMAELTLKQ
;
A
#
# COMPACT_ATOMS: atom_id res chain seq x y z
N MET A 1 -29.41 11.00 75.86
CA MET A 1 -29.33 9.71 75.15
C MET A 1 -29.03 10.00 73.67
N ASN A 2 -27.78 9.82 73.21
CA ASN A 2 -27.32 10.10 71.85
C ASN A 2 -27.12 8.76 71.17
N PRO A 3 -27.67 8.49 69.95
CA PRO A 3 -27.35 7.32 69.21
C PRO A 3 -26.18 7.63 68.23
N PHE A 4 -25.08 6.90 68.37
CA PHE A 4 -23.95 6.81 67.45
C PHE A 4 -24.47 6.29 66.12
N ARG A 5 -24.23 7.05 65.05
CA ARG A 5 -24.29 6.54 63.64
C ARG A 5 -22.92 6.06 63.23
N ALA A 6 -22.79 4.77 63.02
CA ALA A 6 -21.62 4.15 62.40
C ALA A 6 -21.68 4.36 60.89
N ALA A 7 -20.71 5.05 60.33
CA ALA A 7 -20.52 5.17 58.88
C ALA A 7 -19.68 3.97 58.37
N ILE A 8 -20.30 3.12 57.57
CA ILE A 8 -19.60 2.03 56.87
C ILE A 8 -18.95 2.63 55.60
N LEU A 9 -17.64 2.75 55.61
CA LEU A 9 -16.83 3.05 54.43
C LEU A 9 -16.72 1.80 53.55
N LEU A 10 -17.44 1.72 52.45
CA LEU A 10 -17.21 0.75 51.38
C LEU A 10 -16.01 1.20 50.57
N SER A 11 -14.87 0.56 50.76
CA SER A 11 -13.71 0.68 49.89
C SER A 11 -13.94 -0.10 48.59
N SER A 12 -14.30 0.60 47.52
CA SER A 12 -14.37 0.01 46.17
C SER A 12 -12.95 -0.24 45.66
N PHE A 13 -12.51 -1.48 45.71
CA PHE A 13 -11.28 -1.92 45.01
C PHE A 13 -11.56 -1.90 43.49
N ILE A 14 -11.05 -0.89 42.81
CA ILE A 14 -10.97 -0.89 41.34
C ILE A 14 -9.83 -1.83 40.96
N ILE A 15 -10.15 -3.05 40.58
CA ILE A 15 -9.20 -3.96 39.95
C ILE A 15 -8.95 -3.44 38.53
N LEU A 16 -7.87 -2.70 38.33
CA LEU A 16 -7.35 -2.39 37.02
C LEU A 16 -6.89 -3.71 36.38
N HIS A 17 -7.74 -4.29 35.56
CA HIS A 17 -7.32 -5.33 34.64
C HIS A 17 -6.43 -4.68 33.58
N SER A 18 -5.10 -4.70 33.81
CA SER A 18 -4.14 -4.52 32.73
C SER A 18 -4.26 -5.77 31.83
N SER A 19 -5.06 -5.67 30.78
CA SER A 19 -5.01 -6.66 29.72
C SER A 19 -3.63 -6.56 29.08
N PHE A 20 -2.71 -7.43 29.46
CA PHE A 20 -1.52 -7.67 28.69
C PHE A 20 -1.99 -8.07 27.29
N ALA A 21 -1.75 -7.24 26.29
CA ALA A 21 -1.96 -7.65 24.91
C ALA A 21 -1.15 -8.92 24.70
N ALA A 22 -1.81 -10.00 24.27
CA ALA A 22 -1.11 -11.24 23.99
C ALA A 22 0.04 -10.98 23.01
N GLU A 23 1.18 -11.62 23.24
CA GLU A 23 2.30 -11.53 22.30
C GLU A 23 1.82 -11.94 20.91
N PRO A 24 2.17 -11.18 19.86
CA PRO A 24 1.79 -11.53 18.51
C PRO A 24 2.43 -12.86 18.09
N PRO A 25 1.78 -13.63 17.20
CA PRO A 25 2.24 -14.97 16.83
C PRO A 25 3.60 -14.90 16.11
N LYS A 26 4.41 -15.95 16.29
CA LYS A 26 5.67 -16.10 15.55
C LYS A 26 5.37 -16.50 14.11
N VAL A 27 6.13 -15.93 13.18
CA VAL A 27 6.02 -16.19 11.74
C VAL A 27 7.27 -16.90 11.23
N THR A 28 7.08 -17.92 10.41
CA THR A 28 8.14 -18.53 9.61
C THR A 28 8.03 -18.02 8.18
N VAL A 29 9.13 -17.48 7.64
CA VAL A 29 9.27 -17.14 6.22
C VAL A 29 9.89 -18.32 5.50
N SER A 30 9.28 -18.75 4.41
CA SER A 30 9.73 -19.89 3.60
C SER A 30 9.49 -19.63 2.11
N ASN A 31 9.98 -20.53 1.25
CA ASN A 31 9.76 -20.55 -0.20
C ASN A 31 9.99 -19.17 -0.85
N LEU A 32 11.07 -18.49 -0.42
CA LEU A 32 11.48 -17.23 -1.03
C LEU A 32 11.98 -17.50 -2.44
N ARG A 33 11.37 -16.86 -3.44
CA ARG A 33 11.72 -17.07 -4.84
C ARG A 33 11.48 -15.85 -5.70
N ARG A 34 12.23 -15.73 -6.78
CA ARG A 34 11.94 -14.80 -7.86
C ARG A 34 10.80 -15.37 -8.71
N VAL A 35 9.72 -14.61 -8.87
CA VAL A 35 8.51 -15.03 -9.61
C VAL A 35 8.39 -14.37 -10.98
N PHE A 36 9.05 -13.23 -11.18
CA PHE A 36 9.05 -12.58 -12.48
C PHE A 36 10.32 -11.74 -12.71
N HIS A 37 10.88 -11.86 -13.92
CA HIS A 37 11.92 -11.00 -14.47
C HIS A 37 11.92 -11.14 -15.99
N ASN A 38 12.01 -10.04 -16.73
CA ASN A 38 11.98 -9.98 -18.19
C ASN A 38 13.10 -9.09 -18.78
N GLY A 39 14.13 -8.77 -17.99
CA GLY A 39 15.19 -7.85 -18.39
C GLY A 39 14.85 -6.37 -18.16
N GLU A 40 13.61 -6.05 -17.80
CA GLU A 40 13.15 -4.69 -17.52
C GLU A 40 13.20 -4.38 -16.00
N HIS A 41 13.03 -3.13 -15.64
CA HIS A 41 12.81 -2.72 -14.26
C HIS A 41 11.38 -3.08 -13.81
N ASN A 42 11.25 -4.08 -12.94
CA ASN A 42 9.96 -4.58 -12.45
C ASN A 42 9.75 -4.15 -10.99
N ALA A 43 8.70 -3.36 -10.71
CA ALA A 43 8.53 -2.72 -9.39
C ALA A 43 7.07 -2.50 -9.00
N PHE A 44 6.84 -2.18 -7.69
CA PHE A 44 5.55 -1.75 -7.16
C PHE A 44 4.49 -2.83 -7.22
N THR A 45 4.60 -3.84 -6.33
CA THR A 45 3.71 -5.00 -6.39
C THR A 45 2.41 -4.82 -5.62
N ASP A 46 1.36 -5.53 -6.04
CA ASP A 46 0.18 -5.77 -5.24
C ASP A 46 -0.41 -7.16 -5.52
N LEU A 47 -1.11 -7.73 -4.53
CA LEU A 47 -1.72 -9.06 -4.56
C LEU A 47 -3.19 -8.97 -4.23
N CYS A 48 -4.01 -9.76 -4.91
CA CYS A 48 -5.41 -9.95 -4.52
C CYS A 48 -5.92 -11.35 -4.89
N ARG A 49 -7.09 -11.70 -4.32
CA ARG A 49 -7.89 -12.86 -4.72
C ARG A 49 -9.17 -12.39 -5.39
N PHE A 50 -9.45 -12.94 -6.56
CA PHE A 50 -10.71 -12.69 -7.26
C PHE A 50 -11.21 -13.97 -7.91
N ARG A 51 -12.49 -14.32 -7.67
CA ARG A 51 -13.12 -15.54 -8.22
C ARG A 51 -12.30 -16.80 -8.03
N GLY A 52 -11.72 -16.97 -6.82
CA GLY A 52 -10.91 -18.13 -6.45
C GLY A 52 -9.50 -18.18 -7.04
N GLN A 53 -9.11 -17.21 -7.86
CA GLN A 53 -7.76 -17.10 -8.43
C GLN A 53 -6.96 -16.02 -7.73
N LEU A 54 -5.63 -16.17 -7.70
CA LEU A 54 -4.74 -15.11 -7.24
C LEU A 54 -4.28 -14.24 -8.41
N TYR A 55 -4.12 -12.95 -8.15
CA TYR A 55 -3.60 -11.97 -9.10
C TYR A 55 -2.45 -11.22 -8.46
N LEU A 56 -1.41 -11.00 -9.27
CA LEU A 56 -0.22 -10.20 -8.95
C LEU A 56 -0.09 -9.12 -10.01
N THR A 57 0.09 -7.88 -9.61
CA THR A 57 0.34 -6.77 -10.53
C THR A 57 1.60 -6.02 -10.15
N PHE A 58 2.26 -5.43 -11.14
CA PHE A 58 3.45 -4.61 -10.98
C PHE A 58 3.70 -3.76 -12.22
N ARG A 59 4.53 -2.72 -12.08
CA ARG A 59 5.08 -1.95 -13.20
C ARG A 59 6.24 -2.69 -13.83
N SER A 60 6.36 -2.63 -15.17
CA SER A 60 7.53 -3.07 -15.95
C SER A 60 7.96 -1.94 -16.89
N CYS A 61 9.25 -1.62 -16.93
CA CYS A 61 9.77 -0.51 -17.72
C CYS A 61 11.18 -0.81 -18.24
N PRO A 62 11.39 -0.84 -19.56
CA PRO A 62 12.70 -1.10 -20.15
C PRO A 62 13.74 -0.01 -19.81
N ASP A 63 13.30 1.24 -19.63
CA ASP A 63 14.17 2.38 -19.39
C ASP A 63 14.46 2.65 -17.90
N GLY A 64 13.97 1.79 -16.98
CA GLY A 64 14.31 1.83 -15.56
C GLY A 64 13.27 2.50 -14.65
N HIS A 65 13.73 2.99 -13.50
CA HIS A 65 12.87 3.47 -12.42
C HIS A 65 12.22 4.83 -12.70
N MET A 66 12.90 5.70 -13.43
CA MET A 66 12.49 7.09 -13.58
C MET A 66 11.19 7.23 -14.38
N VAL A 67 10.76 8.45 -14.72
CA VAL A 67 9.51 8.71 -15.44
C VAL A 67 9.73 8.48 -16.94
N HIS A 68 9.12 7.41 -17.46
CA HIS A 68 9.31 6.97 -18.84
C HIS A 68 7.95 6.61 -19.49
N PRO A 69 7.71 7.04 -20.75
CA PRO A 69 6.47 6.70 -21.46
C PRO A 69 6.39 5.22 -21.88
N THR A 70 7.51 4.50 -21.82
CA THR A 70 7.62 3.07 -22.15
C THR A 70 7.16 2.14 -21.05
N SER A 71 6.85 2.68 -19.86
CA SER A 71 6.37 1.89 -18.74
C SER A 71 4.99 1.27 -19.02
N SER A 72 4.77 0.13 -18.43
CA SER A 72 3.51 -0.60 -18.50
C SER A 72 3.20 -1.27 -17.16
N VAL A 73 1.96 -1.62 -16.96
CA VAL A 73 1.52 -2.48 -15.86
C VAL A 73 1.28 -3.88 -16.40
N ILE A 74 1.82 -4.88 -15.70
CA ILE A 74 1.60 -6.30 -15.97
C ILE A 74 0.68 -6.89 -14.92
N ILE A 75 -0.24 -7.76 -15.33
CA ILE A 75 -1.12 -8.52 -14.47
C ILE A 75 -0.85 -10.00 -14.70
N LEU A 76 -0.44 -10.71 -13.66
CA LEU A 76 -0.29 -12.15 -13.63
C LEU A 76 -1.45 -12.79 -12.87
N ARG A 77 -1.78 -14.03 -13.22
CA ARG A 77 -2.78 -14.85 -12.55
C ARG A 77 -2.21 -16.21 -12.18
N SER A 78 -2.59 -16.72 -11.01
CA SER A 78 -2.29 -18.06 -10.55
C SER A 78 -3.59 -18.79 -10.18
N SER A 79 -3.67 -20.08 -10.54
CA SER A 79 -4.76 -20.99 -10.17
C SER A 79 -4.33 -22.05 -9.14
N ASP A 80 -3.10 -22.00 -8.67
CA ASP A 80 -2.45 -22.98 -7.80
C ASP A 80 -1.79 -22.32 -6.57
N GLU A 81 -2.51 -21.39 -5.96
CA GLU A 81 -2.09 -20.66 -4.75
C GLU A 81 -0.72 -19.97 -4.88
N GLY A 82 -0.39 -19.48 -6.08
CA GLY A 82 0.83 -18.73 -6.32
C GLY A 82 2.07 -19.60 -6.63
N ALA A 83 1.90 -20.91 -6.83
CA ALA A 83 3.01 -21.77 -7.25
C ALA A 83 3.49 -21.42 -8.67
N ASN A 84 2.55 -21.20 -9.59
CA ASN A 84 2.82 -20.78 -10.96
C ASN A 84 2.03 -19.52 -11.34
N TRP A 85 2.64 -18.67 -12.16
CA TRP A 85 2.07 -17.40 -12.60
C TRP A 85 2.04 -17.31 -14.12
N LYS A 86 0.90 -16.87 -14.66
CA LYS A 86 0.71 -16.63 -16.10
C LYS A 86 0.30 -15.18 -16.32
N GLN A 87 0.96 -14.48 -17.24
CA GLN A 87 0.54 -13.15 -17.66
C GLN A 87 -0.83 -13.23 -18.35
N VAL A 88 -1.78 -12.43 -17.87
CA VAL A 88 -3.14 -12.36 -18.40
C VAL A 88 -3.45 -11.01 -19.01
N HIS A 89 -2.70 -9.96 -18.65
CA HIS A 89 -2.86 -8.64 -19.24
C HIS A 89 -1.58 -7.81 -19.13
N ARG A 90 -1.40 -6.84 -20.02
CA ARG A 90 -0.39 -5.77 -19.98
C ARG A 90 -1.01 -4.54 -20.61
N PHE A 91 -0.86 -3.39 -19.97
CA PHE A 91 -1.34 -2.11 -20.50
C PHE A 91 -0.40 -0.97 -20.17
N SER A 92 -0.53 0.11 -20.92
CA SER A 92 0.16 1.38 -20.71
C SER A 92 -0.79 2.53 -21.06
N VAL A 93 -0.47 3.72 -20.56
CA VAL A 93 -1.19 4.95 -20.93
C VAL A 93 -0.26 5.81 -21.77
N LYS A 94 -0.73 6.20 -22.94
CA LYS A 94 0.05 6.98 -23.91
C LYS A 94 0.60 8.26 -23.28
N GLU A 95 1.89 8.54 -23.51
CA GLU A 95 2.61 9.72 -23.04
C GLU A 95 2.65 9.86 -21.51
N ARG A 96 2.49 8.74 -20.79
CA ARG A 96 2.52 8.70 -19.33
C ARG A 96 3.37 7.53 -18.83
N ASP A 97 4.07 7.75 -17.77
CA ASP A 97 4.62 6.65 -16.98
C ASP A 97 3.49 6.03 -16.17
N THR A 98 3.12 4.80 -16.51
CA THR A 98 2.06 4.02 -15.87
C THR A 98 2.67 3.19 -14.75
N ARG A 99 2.39 3.52 -13.46
CA ARG A 99 3.07 2.92 -12.31
C ARG A 99 2.19 2.76 -11.08
N ASP A 100 2.74 2.09 -10.07
CA ASP A 100 2.13 1.84 -8.76
C ASP A 100 0.71 1.24 -8.90
N PRO A 101 0.59 0.07 -9.56
CA PRO A 101 -0.72 -0.55 -9.71
C PRO A 101 -1.22 -1.13 -8.38
N HIS A 102 -2.50 -0.94 -8.08
CA HIS A 102 -3.17 -1.50 -6.92
C HIS A 102 -4.51 -2.11 -7.28
N PHE A 103 -4.78 -3.28 -6.70
CA PHE A 103 -6.04 -3.97 -6.89
C PHE A 103 -7.16 -3.44 -6.00
N LEU A 104 -8.37 -3.53 -6.51
CA LEU A 104 -9.59 -3.45 -5.72
C LEU A 104 -10.66 -4.40 -6.31
N VAL A 105 -11.22 -5.26 -5.47
CA VAL A 105 -12.46 -5.98 -5.80
C VAL A 105 -13.62 -5.13 -5.30
N PHE A 106 -14.44 -4.65 -6.24
CA PHE A 106 -15.58 -3.78 -5.94
C PHE A 106 -16.70 -4.00 -6.95
N ASN A 107 -17.96 -4.13 -6.47
CA ASN A 107 -19.14 -4.39 -7.31
C ASN A 107 -18.95 -5.58 -8.25
N ASP A 108 -18.50 -6.73 -7.71
CA ASP A 108 -18.21 -7.98 -8.44
C ASP A 108 -17.20 -7.87 -9.59
N ARG A 109 -16.42 -6.80 -9.62
CA ARG A 109 -15.41 -6.47 -10.62
C ARG A 109 -14.04 -6.36 -9.99
N LEU A 110 -13.02 -6.80 -10.72
CA LEU A 110 -11.62 -6.59 -10.34
C LEU A 110 -11.08 -5.35 -11.06
N PHE A 111 -10.73 -4.33 -10.29
CA PHE A 111 -10.05 -3.14 -10.78
C PHE A 111 -8.55 -3.24 -10.53
N VAL A 112 -7.75 -2.67 -11.45
CA VAL A 112 -6.34 -2.33 -11.25
C VAL A 112 -6.23 -0.83 -11.44
N TYR A 113 -6.09 -0.10 -10.36
CA TYR A 113 -5.85 1.33 -10.36
C TYR A 113 -4.36 1.62 -10.53
N THR A 114 -4.02 2.65 -11.28
CA THR A 114 -2.64 3.08 -11.48
C THR A 114 -2.54 4.60 -11.43
N GLY A 115 -1.56 5.09 -10.67
CA GLY A 115 -1.13 6.47 -10.76
C GLY A 115 -0.28 6.66 -12.03
N THR A 116 -0.40 7.82 -12.67
CA THR A 116 0.43 8.10 -13.84
C THR A 116 1.13 9.45 -13.72
N TRP A 117 2.39 9.48 -14.18
CA TRP A 117 3.13 10.72 -14.36
C TRP A 117 3.07 11.15 -15.81
N TRP A 118 2.83 12.41 -16.06
CA TRP A 118 3.02 12.97 -17.39
C TRP A 118 4.48 12.88 -17.79
N SER A 119 4.78 12.21 -18.88
CA SER A 119 6.13 12.05 -19.43
C SER A 119 6.30 12.68 -20.80
N GLY A 120 5.21 12.99 -21.52
CA GLY A 120 5.28 13.30 -22.93
C GLY A 120 5.69 12.10 -23.77
N ALA A 121 6.12 12.32 -25.00
CA ALA A 121 6.54 11.26 -25.93
C ALA A 121 7.90 10.65 -25.59
N THR A 122 8.70 11.30 -24.73
CA THR A 122 10.06 10.89 -24.36
C THR A 122 10.23 10.88 -22.86
N THR A 123 11.36 10.35 -22.38
CA THR A 123 11.72 10.42 -20.95
C THR A 123 11.79 11.87 -20.49
N LEU A 124 11.07 12.18 -19.43
CA LEU A 124 11.05 13.50 -18.84
C LEU A 124 12.23 13.68 -17.88
N PRO A 125 13.03 14.75 -17.98
CA PRO A 125 14.04 15.10 -17.00
C PRO A 125 13.43 15.29 -15.60
N ARG A 126 14.16 14.89 -14.56
CA ARG A 126 13.66 14.97 -13.17
C ARG A 126 13.28 16.38 -12.74
N ALA A 127 13.94 17.40 -13.27
CA ALA A 127 13.64 18.80 -13.00
C ALA A 127 12.24 19.20 -13.48
N ASP A 128 11.73 18.54 -14.51
CA ASP A 128 10.47 18.87 -15.17
C ASP A 128 9.28 18.05 -14.60
N TYR A 129 9.50 17.26 -13.55
CA TYR A 129 8.43 16.52 -12.90
C TYR A 129 7.45 17.45 -12.22
N ASP A 130 6.18 17.35 -12.61
CA ASP A 130 5.10 18.17 -12.07
C ASP A 130 4.00 17.30 -11.46
N LEU A 131 3.82 17.40 -10.15
CA LEU A 131 2.76 16.68 -9.43
C LEU A 131 1.36 17.09 -9.89
N ASN A 132 1.18 18.30 -10.42
CA ASN A 132 -0.13 18.78 -10.88
C ASN A 132 -0.60 18.10 -12.17
N LYS A 133 0.29 17.41 -12.88
CA LYS A 133 -0.03 16.67 -14.11
C LYS A 133 -0.31 15.18 -13.86
N HIS A 134 -0.38 14.75 -12.60
CA HIS A 134 -0.82 13.40 -12.27
C HIS A 134 -2.26 13.17 -12.70
N LEU A 135 -2.56 11.92 -13.02
CA LEU A 135 -3.90 11.47 -13.37
C LEU A 135 -4.01 9.98 -13.10
N GLY A 136 -5.11 9.57 -12.50
CA GLY A 136 -5.41 8.16 -12.26
C GLY A 136 -6.04 7.50 -13.48
N TYR A 137 -5.71 6.22 -13.67
CA TYR A 137 -6.35 5.35 -14.65
C TYR A 137 -6.69 4.01 -13.99
N ALA A 138 -7.59 3.27 -14.61
CA ALA A 138 -7.87 1.90 -14.24
C ALA A 138 -8.10 1.03 -15.48
N VAL A 139 -7.72 -0.24 -15.38
CA VAL A 139 -8.32 -1.32 -16.16
C VAL A 139 -9.18 -2.16 -15.22
N PHE A 140 -10.19 -2.82 -15.74
CA PHE A 140 -11.06 -3.66 -14.94
C PHE A 140 -11.54 -4.89 -15.70
N SER A 141 -11.97 -5.91 -14.94
CA SER A 141 -12.43 -7.18 -15.48
C SER A 141 -13.56 -7.74 -14.62
N ASP A 142 -14.61 -8.26 -15.27
CA ASP A 142 -15.71 -8.94 -14.59
C ASP A 142 -15.40 -10.43 -14.36
N ASP A 143 -14.50 -11.02 -15.14
CA ASP A 143 -14.19 -12.46 -15.13
C ASP A 143 -12.71 -12.80 -14.83
N GLY A 144 -11.87 -11.77 -14.71
CA GLY A 144 -10.41 -11.90 -14.53
C GLY A 144 -9.68 -12.42 -15.78
N LYS A 145 -10.35 -12.45 -16.94
CA LYS A 145 -9.79 -12.95 -18.20
C LYS A 145 -9.81 -11.89 -19.29
N LYS A 146 -10.94 -11.20 -19.44
CA LYS A 146 -11.11 -10.07 -20.37
C LYS A 146 -10.97 -8.78 -19.58
N TRP A 147 -10.14 -7.88 -20.08
CA TRP A 147 -9.83 -6.61 -19.45
C TRP A 147 -10.29 -5.44 -20.33
N SER A 148 -10.73 -4.38 -19.69
CA SER A 148 -11.04 -3.13 -20.38
C SER A 148 -9.77 -2.46 -20.92
N GLU A 149 -9.95 -1.53 -21.88
CA GLU A 149 -8.93 -0.53 -22.14
C GLU A 149 -8.72 0.37 -20.90
N PRO A 150 -7.55 1.04 -20.77
CA PRO A 150 -7.32 1.99 -19.69
C PRO A 150 -8.36 3.11 -19.68
N ALA A 151 -9.16 3.18 -18.64
CA ALA A 151 -10.14 4.24 -18.42
C ALA A 151 -9.56 5.32 -17.52
N MET A 152 -9.65 6.58 -17.94
CA MET A 152 -9.29 7.73 -17.13
C MET A 152 -10.27 7.84 -15.94
N LEU A 153 -9.74 8.09 -14.75
CA LEU A 153 -10.54 8.27 -13.54
C LEU A 153 -10.92 9.73 -13.37
N GLU A 154 -12.21 10.02 -13.51
CA GLU A 154 -12.73 11.38 -13.31
C GLU A 154 -12.51 11.83 -11.85
N GLY A 155 -12.17 13.10 -11.66
CA GLY A 155 -11.89 13.69 -10.35
C GLY A 155 -10.50 13.42 -9.78
N THR A 156 -9.62 12.71 -10.53
CA THR A 156 -8.26 12.42 -10.08
C THR A 156 -7.17 13.30 -10.70
N PHE A 157 -7.52 14.30 -11.50
CA PHE A 157 -6.53 15.23 -12.05
C PHE A 157 -5.76 15.95 -10.92
N GLY A 158 -4.44 15.99 -11.03
CA GLY A 158 -3.55 16.50 -10.00
C GLY A 158 -3.32 15.56 -8.81
N HIS A 159 -3.96 14.38 -8.81
CA HIS A 159 -3.78 13.38 -7.74
C HIS A 159 -2.93 12.23 -8.24
N TYR A 160 -1.85 11.94 -7.54
CA TYR A 160 -1.16 10.66 -7.66
C TYR A 160 -1.91 9.64 -6.80
N ILE A 161 -2.72 8.81 -7.45
CA ILE A 161 -3.50 7.78 -6.75
C ILE A 161 -2.62 6.62 -6.34
N TRP A 162 -3.02 5.97 -5.25
CA TRP A 162 -2.29 4.85 -4.71
C TRP A 162 -3.27 3.80 -4.15
N ARG A 163 -3.04 3.19 -3.02
CA ARG A 163 -3.83 2.06 -2.51
C ARG A 163 -5.34 2.34 -2.43
N ALA A 164 -6.11 1.27 -2.64
CA ALA A 164 -7.57 1.28 -2.63
C ALA A 164 -8.14 0.34 -1.57
N ALA A 165 -9.34 0.63 -1.09
CA ALA A 165 -10.15 -0.24 -0.25
C ALA A 165 -11.63 -0.03 -0.53
N ALA A 166 -12.47 -1.03 -0.26
CA ALA A 166 -13.92 -0.93 -0.35
C ALA A 166 -14.56 -1.07 1.03
N PHE A 167 -15.56 -0.25 1.31
CA PHE A 167 -16.35 -0.32 2.54
C PHE A 167 -17.73 0.32 2.34
N GLY A 168 -18.78 -0.29 2.92
CA GLY A 168 -20.12 0.29 2.95
C GLY A 168 -20.71 0.58 1.56
N GLY A 169 -20.42 -0.25 0.55
CA GLY A 169 -20.89 -0.07 -0.82
C GLY A 169 -20.18 1.03 -1.59
N LYS A 170 -19.04 1.51 -1.10
CA LYS A 170 -18.20 2.54 -1.75
C LYS A 170 -16.77 2.04 -1.94
N ALA A 171 -16.12 2.56 -2.97
CA ALA A 171 -14.68 2.45 -3.18
C ALA A 171 -13.96 3.69 -2.64
N TYR A 172 -12.75 3.49 -2.12
CA TYR A 172 -11.89 4.55 -1.59
C TYR A 172 -10.48 4.40 -2.16
N LEU A 173 -9.83 5.55 -2.45
CA LEU A 173 -8.44 5.64 -2.92
C LEU A 173 -7.65 6.64 -2.07
N CYS A 174 -6.37 6.38 -1.89
CA CYS A 174 -5.44 7.43 -1.51
C CYS A 174 -5.09 8.27 -2.75
N GLY A 175 -5.19 9.60 -2.63
CA GLY A 175 -4.75 10.55 -3.64
C GLY A 175 -3.76 11.55 -3.06
N ARG A 176 -2.54 11.62 -3.61
CA ARG A 176 -1.51 12.59 -3.20
C ARG A 176 -1.49 13.78 -4.16
N ARG A 177 -1.57 15.00 -3.64
CA ARG A 177 -1.56 16.23 -4.47
C ARG A 177 -0.86 17.39 -3.80
N LYS A 178 -0.54 18.43 -4.60
CA LYS A 178 -0.25 19.77 -4.09
C LYS A 178 -1.57 20.58 -3.91
N PRO A 179 -1.74 21.36 -2.84
CA PRO A 179 -2.89 22.25 -2.71
C PRO A 179 -2.85 23.35 -3.79
N GLY A 180 -4.05 23.73 -4.27
CA GLY A 180 -4.21 24.90 -5.15
C GLY A 180 -3.56 24.79 -6.52
N PHE A 181 -3.09 23.64 -6.95
CA PHE A 181 -2.33 23.46 -8.20
C PHE A 181 -1.10 24.40 -8.31
N GLU A 182 -0.48 24.75 -7.18
CA GLU A 182 0.72 25.58 -7.14
C GLU A 182 1.83 24.99 -8.02
N ILE A 183 2.34 25.81 -8.94
CA ILE A 183 3.52 25.47 -9.73
C ILE A 183 4.74 25.75 -8.85
N GLY A 184 5.64 24.78 -8.75
CA GLY A 184 6.86 24.95 -7.98
C GLY A 184 7.71 23.68 -8.01
N PRO A 185 8.99 23.80 -7.63
CA PRO A 185 9.92 22.69 -7.69
C PRO A 185 9.40 21.50 -6.87
N LYS A 186 9.65 20.31 -7.40
CA LYS A 186 9.47 19.06 -6.67
C LYS A 186 10.38 19.12 -5.45
N GLY A 187 9.84 18.97 -4.26
CA GLY A 187 10.66 18.94 -3.05
C GLY A 187 10.05 19.61 -1.82
N GLU A 188 8.99 20.41 -2.00
CA GLU A 188 8.25 20.93 -0.86
C GLU A 188 7.31 19.85 -0.30
N GLY A 189 7.88 18.74 0.18
CA GLY A 189 7.11 17.62 0.76
C GLY A 189 6.15 18.07 1.86
N SER A 190 6.48 19.17 2.56
CA SER A 190 5.61 19.73 3.60
C SER A 190 4.28 20.27 3.06
N LYS A 191 4.21 20.67 1.79
CA LYS A 191 2.98 21.18 1.16
C LYS A 191 2.15 20.08 0.49
N VAL A 192 2.65 18.85 0.39
CA VAL A 192 1.90 17.75 -0.23
C VAL A 192 0.84 17.24 0.74
N GLN A 193 -0.38 17.07 0.21
CA GLN A 193 -1.52 16.50 0.90
C GLN A 193 -1.70 15.03 0.52
N SER A 194 -2.16 14.21 1.46
CA SER A 194 -2.66 12.86 1.21
C SER A 194 -4.15 12.83 1.50
N LEU A 195 -4.96 12.51 0.49
CA LEU A 195 -6.40 12.57 0.54
C LEU A 195 -7.03 11.18 0.50
N MET A 196 -8.17 11.05 1.15
CA MET A 196 -9.11 9.97 0.93
C MET A 196 -10.11 10.41 -0.14
N LEU A 197 -10.09 9.77 -1.30
CA LEU A 197 -11.08 9.90 -2.35
C LEU A 197 -12.12 8.80 -2.21
N GLU A 198 -13.38 9.07 -2.55
CA GLU A 198 -14.45 8.06 -2.57
C GLU A 198 -15.16 8.01 -3.92
N SER A 199 -15.72 6.86 -4.25
CA SER A 199 -16.47 6.61 -5.47
C SER A 199 -17.63 5.62 -5.23
N ASP A 200 -18.72 5.79 -5.98
CA ASP A 200 -19.85 4.88 -5.97
C ASP A 200 -19.73 3.79 -7.06
N ASP A 201 -18.92 4.03 -8.10
CA ASP A 201 -18.77 3.15 -9.27
C ASP A 201 -17.32 2.67 -9.53
N GLY A 202 -16.35 3.23 -8.81
CA GLY A 202 -14.92 2.95 -9.00
C GLY A 202 -14.26 3.74 -10.13
N LEU A 203 -14.96 4.64 -10.81
CA LEU A 203 -14.47 5.41 -11.97
C LEU A 203 -14.55 6.92 -11.75
N ILE A 204 -15.57 7.40 -11.06
CA ILE A 204 -15.80 8.83 -10.76
C ILE A 204 -15.48 9.06 -9.27
N TRP A 205 -14.52 9.93 -9.00
CA TRP A 205 -13.94 10.11 -7.68
C TRP A 205 -14.16 11.53 -7.14
N ARG A 206 -14.40 11.64 -5.86
CA ARG A 206 -14.51 12.93 -5.16
C ARG A 206 -13.73 12.89 -3.86
N LYS A 207 -13.23 14.03 -3.42
CA LYS A 207 -12.57 14.15 -2.13
C LYS A 207 -13.56 13.85 -1.00
N ARG A 208 -13.19 12.94 -0.10
CA ARG A 208 -13.94 12.62 1.12
C ARG A 208 -13.32 13.28 2.35
N ALA A 209 -12.01 13.15 2.53
CA ALA A 209 -11.28 13.62 3.71
C ALA A 209 -9.79 13.78 3.40
N TYR A 210 -9.00 14.14 4.41
CA TYR A 210 -7.54 14.13 4.36
C TYR A 210 -6.98 13.10 5.32
N PHE A 211 -6.13 12.19 4.82
CA PHE A 211 -5.24 11.42 5.68
C PHE A 211 -4.23 12.35 6.34
N ASN A 212 -3.57 13.20 5.55
CA ASN A 212 -2.67 14.26 6.01
C ASN A 212 -2.84 15.53 5.17
N GLU A 213 -2.97 16.67 5.84
CA GLU A 213 -3.08 17.97 5.18
C GLU A 213 -1.71 18.55 4.79
N THR A 214 -0.65 18.08 5.45
CA THR A 214 0.74 18.47 5.20
C THR A 214 1.63 17.23 5.33
N ASN A 215 2.81 17.23 4.71
CA ASN A 215 3.75 16.12 4.69
C ASN A 215 3.12 14.79 4.23
N GLY A 216 2.03 14.87 3.45
CA GLY A 216 1.34 13.69 2.92
C GLY A 216 2.15 13.00 1.83
N ASP A 217 1.99 11.70 1.73
CA ASP A 217 2.57 10.87 0.69
C ASP A 217 1.68 9.61 0.51
N GLU A 218 2.24 8.53 -0.02
CA GLU A 218 1.61 7.22 -0.14
C GLU A 218 0.98 6.79 1.19
N THR A 219 -0.30 6.42 1.16
CA THR A 219 -1.02 6.01 2.37
C THR A 219 -1.78 4.72 2.11
N ALA A 220 -1.41 3.66 2.83
CA ALA A 220 -2.17 2.42 2.88
C ALA A 220 -3.22 2.50 3.99
N PHE A 221 -4.40 1.94 3.75
CA PHE A 221 -5.49 1.98 4.72
C PHE A 221 -6.40 0.77 4.59
N LEU A 222 -7.09 0.46 5.67
CA LEU A 222 -8.13 -0.55 5.73
C LEU A 222 -9.31 -0.04 6.56
N PHE A 223 -10.47 -0.65 6.37
CA PHE A 223 -11.66 -0.44 7.18
C PHE A 223 -11.90 -1.65 8.08
N GLU A 224 -12.25 -1.40 9.33
CA GLU A 224 -12.81 -2.39 10.23
C GLU A 224 -14.28 -2.66 9.88
N PRO A 225 -14.88 -3.78 10.30
CA PRO A 225 -16.28 -4.09 10.01
C PRO A 225 -17.28 -3.03 10.49
N ASP A 226 -16.94 -2.28 11.53
CA ASP A 226 -17.76 -1.17 12.06
C ASP A 226 -17.48 0.19 11.38
N GLY A 227 -16.64 0.21 10.35
CA GLY A 227 -16.27 1.40 9.58
C GLY A 227 -15.13 2.21 10.19
N ARG A 228 -14.56 1.82 11.34
CA ARG A 228 -13.31 2.44 11.78
C ARG A 228 -12.23 2.25 10.73
N LEU A 229 -11.48 3.30 10.49
CA LEU A 229 -10.39 3.32 9.51
C LEU A 229 -9.05 3.32 10.25
N LEU A 230 -8.15 2.47 9.78
CA LEU A 230 -6.75 2.44 10.15
C LEU A 230 -5.89 2.68 8.90
N ALA A 231 -4.94 3.61 9.00
CA ALA A 231 -4.03 3.89 7.89
C ALA A 231 -2.59 4.08 8.35
N ILE A 232 -1.67 3.75 7.43
CA ILE A 232 -0.23 4.00 7.55
C ILE A 232 0.15 4.94 6.42
N GLY A 233 0.52 6.17 6.77
CA GLY A 233 0.93 7.21 5.84
C GLY A 233 2.45 7.37 5.82
N ARG A 234 3.06 7.30 4.63
CA ARG A 234 4.44 7.70 4.43
C ARG A 234 4.57 9.21 4.69
N HIS A 235 5.63 9.61 5.38
CA HIS A 235 5.94 11.03 5.57
C HIS A 235 6.66 11.59 4.33
N GLY A 236 6.11 12.63 3.71
CA GLY A 236 6.65 13.22 2.47
C GLY A 236 8.07 13.79 2.58
N GLY A 237 8.55 14.04 3.80
CA GLY A 237 9.94 14.44 4.08
C GLY A 237 10.87 13.28 4.46
N GLY A 238 10.44 12.02 4.31
CA GLY A 238 11.25 10.84 4.63
C GLY A 238 11.48 10.59 6.12
N LYS A 239 10.68 11.25 6.99
CA LYS A 239 10.69 11.04 8.44
C LYS A 239 9.81 9.85 8.83
N GLU A 240 9.58 9.69 10.13
CA GLU A 240 8.74 8.65 10.72
C GLU A 240 7.35 8.65 10.10
N ALA A 241 6.84 7.47 9.77
CA ALA A 241 5.53 7.30 9.16
C ALA A 241 4.40 7.69 10.12
N PHE A 242 3.23 7.99 9.56
CA PHE A 242 2.03 8.30 10.34
C PHE A 242 1.19 7.04 10.57
N LEU A 243 0.77 6.86 11.81
CA LEU A 243 -0.34 5.99 12.19
C LEU A 243 -1.59 6.87 12.29
N ILE A 244 -2.60 6.55 11.50
CA ILE A 244 -3.77 7.40 11.30
C ILE A 244 -5.02 6.59 11.60
N ARG A 245 -5.91 7.11 12.42
CA ARG A 245 -7.19 6.52 12.74
C ARG A 245 -8.33 7.51 12.55
N SER A 246 -9.48 7.01 12.13
CA SER A 246 -10.72 7.75 12.04
C SER A 246 -11.92 6.81 12.17
N LYS A 247 -13.11 7.38 12.30
CA LYS A 247 -14.38 6.65 12.28
C LYS A 247 -15.41 7.45 11.46
N PRO A 248 -16.47 6.80 10.98
CA PRO A 248 -17.55 7.55 10.33
C PRO A 248 -18.06 8.69 11.22
N PRO A 249 -18.32 9.88 10.66
CA PRO A 249 -18.31 10.24 9.25
C PRO A 249 -16.95 10.72 8.70
N TYR A 250 -15.82 10.38 9.32
CA TYR A 250 -14.43 10.71 8.91
C TYR A 250 -14.16 12.23 8.93
N THR A 251 -14.65 12.90 9.94
CA THR A 251 -14.41 14.33 10.21
C THR A 251 -13.35 14.54 11.29
N GLU A 252 -13.15 13.55 12.14
CA GLU A 252 -12.17 13.57 13.22
C GLU A 252 -11.06 12.53 12.93
N TRP A 253 -9.80 12.94 13.13
CA TRP A 253 -8.64 12.15 12.80
C TRP A 253 -7.61 12.16 13.92
N ASP A 254 -7.25 10.99 14.41
CA ASP A 254 -6.07 10.80 15.28
C ASP A 254 -4.87 10.48 14.38
N ARG A 255 -3.81 11.28 14.48
CA ARG A 255 -2.57 11.13 13.70
C ARG A 255 -1.39 11.11 14.65
N ARG A 256 -0.65 10.02 14.65
CA ARG A 256 0.54 9.84 15.48
C ARG A 256 1.71 9.45 14.60
N GLN A 257 2.91 9.83 15.00
CA GLN A 257 4.11 9.33 14.35
C GLN A 257 4.46 7.95 14.91
N LEU A 258 4.84 7.05 14.03
CA LEU A 258 5.46 5.78 14.38
C LEU A 258 6.94 6.02 14.77
N ASP A 259 7.64 4.96 15.15
CA ASP A 259 9.05 5.02 15.55
C ASP A 259 10.04 5.01 14.39
N ARG A 260 9.55 4.88 13.14
CA ARG A 260 10.38 4.72 11.94
C ARG A 260 9.70 5.18 10.66
N PRO A 261 10.47 5.50 9.59
CA PRO A 261 9.94 5.70 8.27
C PRO A 261 9.47 4.37 7.66
N ILE A 262 8.36 4.42 6.91
CA ILE A 262 7.85 3.31 6.09
C ILE A 262 7.62 3.84 4.68
N GLY A 263 8.38 3.36 3.70
CA GLY A 263 8.19 3.70 2.29
C GLY A 263 7.37 2.64 1.56
N GLY A 264 6.45 3.04 0.68
CA GLY A 264 5.55 2.13 -0.01
C GLY A 264 4.70 1.31 0.97
N PRO A 265 3.95 1.95 1.91
CA PRO A 265 3.32 1.25 3.02
C PRO A 265 2.29 0.22 2.57
N LEU A 266 2.20 -0.85 3.32
CA LEU A 266 1.12 -1.84 3.34
C LEU A 266 0.47 -1.78 4.72
N VAL A 267 -0.85 -1.90 4.79
CA VAL A 267 -1.58 -2.24 6.02
C VAL A 267 -2.68 -3.22 5.67
N VAL A 268 -2.66 -4.37 6.32
CA VAL A 268 -3.62 -5.47 6.11
C VAL A 268 -3.88 -6.20 7.41
N LYS A 269 -4.94 -6.99 7.42
CA LYS A 269 -5.18 -7.96 8.50
C LYS A 269 -4.71 -9.36 8.11
N TRP A 270 -4.27 -10.11 9.10
CA TRP A 270 -4.09 -11.55 9.06
C TRP A 270 -4.74 -12.14 10.33
N GLY A 271 -5.93 -12.69 10.16
CA GLY A 271 -6.80 -12.97 11.29
C GLY A 271 -7.12 -11.69 12.08
N ASP A 272 -6.91 -11.71 13.39
CA ASP A 272 -7.14 -10.57 14.28
C ASP A 272 -5.95 -9.60 14.36
N HIS A 273 -4.82 -9.94 13.75
CA HIS A 273 -3.61 -9.13 13.80
C HIS A 273 -3.50 -8.17 12.61
N VAL A 274 -2.97 -6.98 12.87
CA VAL A 274 -2.67 -6.00 11.83
C VAL A 274 -1.19 -6.11 11.45
N ILE A 275 -0.96 -6.25 10.14
CA ILE A 275 0.37 -6.21 9.53
C ILE A 275 0.61 -4.84 8.92
N VAL A 276 1.75 -4.25 9.20
CA VAL A 276 2.32 -3.11 8.48
C VAL A 276 3.54 -3.61 7.70
N GLY A 277 3.63 -3.26 6.44
CA GLY A 277 4.78 -3.58 5.60
C GLY A 277 5.33 -2.37 4.87
N GLY A 278 6.55 -2.48 4.37
CA GLY A 278 7.12 -1.42 3.55
C GLY A 278 8.64 -1.39 3.57
N ARG A 279 9.18 -0.32 2.97
CA ARG A 279 10.61 -0.08 2.93
C ARG A 279 11.08 0.46 4.26
N LYS A 280 11.98 -0.29 4.89
CA LYS A 280 12.77 0.09 6.04
C LYS A 280 14.10 0.64 5.55
N THR A 281 14.45 1.86 5.94
CA THR A 281 15.75 2.43 5.63
C THR A 281 16.61 2.43 6.90
N THR A 282 17.73 1.74 6.87
CA THR A 282 18.69 1.71 7.98
C THR A 282 19.94 2.46 7.57
N LYS A 283 20.33 3.46 8.38
CA LYS A 283 21.53 4.28 8.12
C LYS A 283 22.76 3.38 7.91
N GLY A 284 23.43 3.53 6.77
CA GLY A 284 24.65 2.77 6.42
C GLY A 284 24.41 1.33 5.94
N LYS A 285 23.17 0.80 5.97
CA LYS A 285 22.85 -0.57 5.54
C LYS A 285 21.92 -0.65 4.32
N GLY A 286 21.57 0.50 3.74
CA GLY A 286 20.63 0.58 2.64
C GLY A 286 19.17 0.35 3.06
N SER A 287 18.33 0.13 2.05
CA SER A 287 16.91 -0.11 2.26
C SER A 287 16.59 -1.61 2.19
N LYS A 288 15.66 -2.05 3.05
CA LYS A 288 15.14 -3.44 3.11
C LYS A 288 13.62 -3.44 3.08
N THR A 289 13.05 -4.53 2.61
CA THR A 289 11.62 -4.80 2.72
C THR A 289 11.36 -5.53 4.03
N SER A 290 10.48 -5.00 4.87
CA SER A 290 10.17 -5.59 6.17
C SER A 290 8.67 -5.61 6.45
N LEU A 291 8.25 -6.54 7.29
CA LEU A 291 6.89 -6.65 7.83
C LEU A 291 6.91 -6.59 9.36
N TYR A 292 5.88 -5.97 9.89
CA TYR A 292 5.70 -5.70 11.31
C TYR A 292 4.30 -6.06 11.76
N TRP A 293 4.16 -6.57 12.97
CA TRP A 293 2.91 -6.52 13.71
C TRP A 293 2.70 -5.10 14.25
N LEU A 294 1.51 -4.56 14.09
CA LEU A 294 1.08 -3.34 14.79
C LEU A 294 0.45 -3.76 16.12
N VAL A 295 1.16 -3.54 17.21
CA VAL A 295 0.71 -3.85 18.59
C VAL A 295 0.50 -2.54 19.33
N GLY A 296 -0.76 -2.17 19.56
CA GLY A 296 -1.10 -0.82 20.01
C GLY A 296 -0.68 0.22 18.95
N ASP A 297 0.31 1.05 19.28
CA ASP A 297 0.87 2.08 18.40
C ASP A 297 2.34 1.78 18.03
N GLN A 298 2.81 0.54 18.25
CA GLN A 298 4.21 0.16 18.03
C GLN A 298 4.35 -0.90 16.95
N LEU A 299 5.45 -0.83 16.21
CA LEU A 299 5.81 -1.78 15.17
C LEU A 299 6.80 -2.83 15.71
N GLN A 300 6.37 -4.09 15.75
CA GLN A 300 7.20 -5.24 16.10
C GLN A 300 7.58 -5.99 14.84
N GLU A 301 8.86 -5.90 14.42
CA GLU A 301 9.34 -6.56 13.21
C GLU A 301 9.31 -8.08 13.39
N PHE A 302 8.69 -8.78 12.43
CA PHE A 302 8.67 -10.24 12.41
C PHE A 302 9.30 -10.84 11.15
N ALA A 303 9.49 -10.04 10.08
CA ALA A 303 10.17 -10.49 8.88
C ALA A 303 10.93 -9.34 8.20
N GLU A 304 12.16 -9.61 7.77
CA GLU A 304 12.94 -8.80 6.84
C GLU A 304 13.34 -9.69 5.66
N PHE A 305 13.05 -9.23 4.44
CA PHE A 305 13.33 -10.00 3.23
C PHE A 305 14.68 -9.63 2.62
N PRO A 306 15.40 -10.59 1.99
CA PRO A 306 16.53 -10.29 1.15
C PRO A 306 16.16 -9.24 0.11
N SER A 307 16.77 -8.06 0.21
CA SER A 307 16.46 -6.92 -0.66
C SER A 307 17.63 -5.94 -0.67
N GLY A 308 17.74 -5.17 -1.73
CA GLY A 308 18.78 -4.18 -1.92
C GLY A 308 18.46 -3.27 -3.10
N GLY A 309 19.22 -2.19 -3.23
CA GLY A 309 18.98 -1.19 -4.25
C GLY A 309 17.56 -0.61 -4.16
N ASP A 310 16.91 -0.51 -5.31
CA ASP A 310 15.49 -0.17 -5.35
C ASP A 310 14.64 -1.38 -4.96
N ASN A 311 13.74 -1.22 -3.98
CA ASN A 311 13.02 -2.35 -3.40
C ASN A 311 11.74 -1.95 -2.66
N SER A 312 10.96 -2.94 -2.24
CA SER A 312 9.82 -2.94 -1.33
C SER A 312 8.45 -2.93 -2.02
N TYR A 313 7.53 -2.08 -1.58
CA TYR A 313 6.12 -2.02 -2.03
C TYR A 313 5.45 -3.39 -1.98
N PRO A 314 5.33 -3.98 -0.77
CA PRO A 314 4.83 -5.33 -0.64
C PRO A 314 3.33 -5.43 -0.94
N GLY A 315 2.93 -6.53 -1.60
CA GLY A 315 1.58 -7.05 -1.61
C GLY A 315 1.43 -8.18 -0.61
N PHE A 316 0.23 -8.42 -0.11
CA PHE A 316 -0.07 -9.49 0.84
C PHE A 316 -1.40 -10.13 0.51
N ILE A 317 -1.47 -11.45 0.64
CA ILE A 317 -2.72 -12.20 0.54
C ILE A 317 -2.74 -13.37 1.51
N GLU A 318 -3.79 -13.45 2.33
CA GLU A 318 -4.08 -14.61 3.16
C GLU A 318 -4.53 -15.78 2.29
N LEU A 319 -3.87 -16.94 2.45
CA LEU A 319 -4.26 -18.21 1.83
C LEU A 319 -5.16 -19.02 2.75
N SER A 320 -4.84 -19.01 4.04
CA SER A 320 -5.58 -19.65 5.11
C SER A 320 -5.32 -18.90 6.43
N PRO A 321 -6.02 -19.21 7.53
CA PRO A 321 -5.77 -18.55 8.82
C PRO A 321 -4.32 -18.60 9.29
N THR A 322 -3.53 -19.56 8.81
CA THR A 322 -2.12 -19.75 9.21
C THR A 322 -1.11 -19.58 8.07
N ARG A 323 -1.56 -19.36 6.83
CA ARG A 323 -0.69 -19.24 5.66
C ARG A 323 -1.00 -17.99 4.85
N ALA A 324 0.04 -17.29 4.38
CA ALA A 324 -0.09 -16.12 3.53
C ALA A 324 1.04 -16.06 2.49
N LEU A 325 0.83 -15.28 1.43
CA LEU A 325 1.87 -14.89 0.47
C LEU A 325 2.17 -13.40 0.60
N VAL A 326 3.44 -13.07 0.42
CA VAL A 326 3.94 -11.70 0.29
C VAL A 326 4.67 -11.58 -1.02
N SER A 327 4.32 -10.57 -1.82
CA SER A 327 5.12 -10.14 -2.97
C SER A 327 5.90 -8.88 -2.63
N TYR A 328 7.05 -8.69 -3.26
CA TYR A 328 7.82 -7.45 -3.21
C TYR A 328 8.75 -7.39 -4.43
N TYR A 329 9.31 -6.22 -4.69
CA TYR A 329 10.35 -6.11 -5.70
C TYR A 329 11.69 -5.73 -5.09
N SER A 330 12.78 -6.05 -5.80
CA SER A 330 14.12 -5.72 -5.32
C SER A 330 15.17 -5.79 -6.42
N SER A 331 16.24 -5.00 -6.24
CA SER A 331 17.43 -4.98 -7.10
C SER A 331 18.63 -5.57 -6.37
N HIS A 332 18.47 -6.69 -5.66
CA HIS A 332 19.57 -7.30 -4.87
C HIS A 332 20.32 -8.41 -5.61
N GLU A 333 19.79 -8.89 -6.73
CA GLU A 333 20.46 -9.85 -7.61
C GLU A 333 21.11 -9.15 -8.79
N THR A 334 22.04 -9.83 -9.45
CA THR A 334 22.71 -9.35 -10.66
C THR A 334 22.48 -10.33 -11.82
N ASP A 335 22.58 -9.82 -13.04
CA ASP A 335 22.68 -10.63 -14.25
C ASP A 335 24.07 -11.27 -14.38
N GLU A 336 24.29 -12.05 -15.46
CA GLU A 336 25.58 -12.70 -15.75
C GLU A 336 26.72 -11.69 -15.98
N ALA A 337 26.39 -10.46 -16.37
CA ALA A 337 27.36 -9.37 -16.58
C ALA A 337 27.64 -8.58 -15.30
N GLY A 338 26.97 -8.91 -14.17
CA GLY A 338 27.12 -8.23 -12.88
C GLY A 338 26.26 -6.97 -12.73
N ASN A 339 25.36 -6.67 -13.66
CA ASN A 339 24.45 -5.51 -13.53
C ASN A 339 23.28 -5.85 -12.61
N PRO A 340 22.86 -4.92 -11.73
CA PRO A 340 21.68 -5.13 -10.89
C PRO A 340 20.42 -5.36 -11.72
N ILE A 341 19.68 -6.41 -11.39
CA ILE A 341 18.36 -6.68 -11.98
C ILE A 341 17.27 -6.29 -10.96
N THR A 342 16.20 -5.67 -11.45
CA THR A 342 15.04 -5.36 -10.62
C THR A 342 13.92 -6.35 -10.96
N ALA A 343 13.64 -7.24 -10.02
CA ALA A 343 12.74 -8.37 -10.22
C ALA A 343 11.65 -8.44 -9.15
N ILE A 344 10.62 -9.24 -9.43
CA ILE A 344 9.52 -9.51 -8.49
C ILE A 344 9.81 -10.80 -7.73
N TYR A 345 9.72 -10.71 -6.42
CA TYR A 345 9.93 -11.82 -5.48
C TYR A 345 8.66 -12.13 -4.71
N MET A 346 8.60 -13.35 -4.21
CA MET A 346 7.50 -13.83 -3.38
C MET A 346 8.05 -14.72 -2.25
N ALA A 347 7.42 -14.63 -1.09
CA ALA A 347 7.67 -15.50 0.04
C ALA A 347 6.35 -16.06 0.59
N GLU A 348 6.41 -17.23 1.21
CA GLU A 348 5.34 -17.79 2.00
C GLU A 348 5.57 -17.48 3.48
N LEU A 349 4.49 -17.11 4.16
CA LEU A 349 4.46 -16.90 5.59
C LEU A 349 3.59 -17.98 6.24
N THR A 350 4.05 -18.48 7.38
CA THR A 350 3.30 -19.44 8.20
C THR A 350 3.30 -18.99 9.65
N LEU A 351 2.11 -18.86 10.25
CA LEU A 351 1.98 -18.65 11.69
C LEU A 351 2.35 -19.94 12.43
N LYS A 352 3.25 -19.83 13.41
CA LYS A 352 3.49 -20.91 14.37
C LYS A 352 2.38 -20.88 15.41
N GLN A 353 1.72 -22.02 15.51
CA GLN A 353 0.81 -22.30 16.63
C GLN A 353 1.55 -22.41 17.95
#